data_290fda14a639a96b3861d063fffd9038
#
_entry.id   290fda14a639a96b3861d063fffd9038
#
_cell.length_a   1.000
_cell.length_b   1.000
_cell.length_c   1.000
_cell.angle_alpha   90.00
_cell.angle_beta   90.00
_cell.angle_gamma   90.00
#
_symmetry.space_group_name_H-M   'P 1'
#
loop_
_entity.id
_entity.type
_entity.pdbx_description
1 polymer ?
#
loop_
_entity_poly.entity_id
_entity_poly.type
_entity_poly.pdbx_seq_one_letter_code
_entity_poly.pdbx_strand_id
1 'polypeptide(L)'
;MYKQIPRILSSLLAACVIAGSAAAAPKVVTDIPAVHALASKVMEGVGAPVRLLLPGASPHGYHMRPSEAAALADADILIWIGPELTPWLDRARRKLNAKAQSLTLLGVPGTVRHEAREEAVFAAHAADSHDHDHHHGPVDPHAWLDPVNGARWLGAIAQALGYIDPANAGPYAANAAAGEAELRVLKEALNAELAPVRNQPYVVLHDGFQYFEDRFRIPALGAIRLSDGAAPSPRRLATLRRGIKASGARCIFREPQYASSLAAGLAGPDVRTGVLDPLGWDLEAGWSLYPALLQQIGTNLRQCLE
;
A
#
# COMPACT_ATOMS: atom_id res chain seq x y z
N MET A 1 64.25 62.71 8.92
CA MET A 1 63.44 62.00 7.91
C MET A 1 62.71 60.85 8.66
N TYR A 2 61.44 61.08 9.03
CA TYR A 2 60.60 60.09 9.66
C TYR A 2 59.68 59.47 8.59
N LYS A 3 59.81 58.16 8.34
CA LYS A 3 58.91 57.44 7.44
C LYS A 3 57.65 56.99 8.20
N GLN A 4 56.50 57.48 7.77
CA GLN A 4 55.17 57.08 8.20
C GLN A 4 54.84 55.71 7.61
N ILE A 5 54.47 54.74 8.41
CA ILE A 5 53.96 53.43 8.00
C ILE A 5 52.42 53.45 8.08
N PRO A 6 51.67 53.18 7.01
CA PRO A 6 50.23 53.15 7.06
C PRO A 6 49.74 51.89 7.83
N ARG A 7 48.92 52.08 8.82
CA ARG A 7 48.15 51.02 9.53
C ARG A 7 46.99 50.55 8.63
N ILE A 8 47.12 49.35 8.12
CA ILE A 8 46.04 48.67 7.44
C ILE A 8 45.10 48.14 8.51
N LEU A 9 43.89 48.71 8.62
CA LEU A 9 42.80 48.23 9.47
C LEU A 9 42.12 47.05 8.75
N SER A 10 42.43 45.82 9.15
CA SER A 10 41.71 44.60 8.68
C SER A 10 40.40 44.50 9.42
N SER A 11 39.32 44.85 8.73
CA SER A 11 37.96 44.61 9.24
C SER A 11 37.61 43.13 9.08
N LEU A 12 37.62 42.34 10.16
CA LEU A 12 37.07 41.00 10.21
C LEU A 12 35.52 41.12 10.18
N LEU A 13 34.90 40.75 9.09
CA LEU A 13 33.46 40.56 8.99
C LEU A 13 33.14 39.20 9.65
N ALA A 14 32.62 39.21 10.88
CA ALA A 14 32.10 38.02 11.53
C ALA A 14 30.76 37.63 10.89
N ALA A 15 30.75 36.64 10.02
CA ALA A 15 29.54 36.01 9.53
C ALA A 15 28.87 35.22 10.67
N CYS A 16 27.83 35.79 11.27
CA CYS A 16 26.95 35.05 12.17
C CYS A 16 26.20 34.00 11.37
N VAL A 17 26.66 32.77 11.43
CA VAL A 17 25.88 31.59 11.00
C VAL A 17 24.75 31.43 12.02
N ILE A 18 23.56 31.87 11.68
CA ILE A 18 22.34 31.55 12.43
C ILE A 18 22.09 30.06 12.22
N ALA A 19 22.56 29.23 13.14
CA ALA A 19 22.15 27.83 13.21
C ALA A 19 20.65 27.83 13.60
N GLY A 20 19.77 27.78 12.61
CA GLY A 20 18.36 27.51 12.84
C GLY A 20 18.23 26.19 13.58
N SER A 21 17.53 26.18 14.71
CA SER A 21 17.18 24.94 15.40
C SER A 21 16.40 24.10 14.41
N ALA A 22 16.98 22.98 13.94
CA ALA A 22 16.23 22.00 13.18
C ALA A 22 15.11 21.49 14.11
N ALA A 23 13.87 21.83 13.81
CA ALA A 23 12.73 21.25 14.52
C ALA A 23 12.78 19.72 14.31
N ALA A 24 12.44 18.96 15.36
CA ALA A 24 12.37 17.51 15.23
C ALA A 24 11.29 17.14 14.19
N ALA A 25 11.59 16.17 13.35
CA ALA A 25 10.63 15.66 12.38
C ALA A 25 9.36 15.16 13.07
N PRO A 26 8.17 15.28 12.46
CA PRO A 26 6.92 14.81 13.05
C PRO A 26 6.95 13.30 13.28
N LYS A 27 6.33 12.86 14.38
CA LYS A 27 6.15 11.45 14.74
C LYS A 27 5.01 10.87 13.90
N VAL A 28 5.38 10.20 12.84
CA VAL A 28 4.45 9.58 11.88
C VAL A 28 4.25 8.12 12.22
N VAL A 29 3.00 7.69 12.31
CA VAL A 29 2.63 6.28 12.50
C VAL A 29 1.81 5.81 11.31
N THR A 30 2.06 4.56 10.88
CA THR A 30 1.37 3.94 9.75
C THR A 30 0.83 2.56 10.11
N ASP A 31 -0.18 2.08 9.38
CA ASP A 31 -0.77 0.76 9.59
C ASP A 31 0.03 -0.37 8.94
N ILE A 32 0.06 -0.44 7.60
CA ILE A 32 0.58 -1.56 6.81
C ILE A 32 1.93 -1.24 6.14
N PRO A 33 2.69 -2.26 5.66
CA PRO A 33 3.98 -2.07 5.01
C PRO A 33 3.95 -1.12 3.81
N ALA A 34 2.91 -1.22 2.96
CA ALA A 34 2.77 -0.36 1.78
C ALA A 34 2.64 1.12 2.15
N VAL A 35 1.81 1.45 3.16
CA VAL A 35 1.64 2.82 3.65
C VAL A 35 2.91 3.33 4.32
N HIS A 36 3.59 2.46 5.08
CA HIS A 36 4.90 2.79 5.67
C HIS A 36 5.92 3.14 4.58
N ALA A 37 5.96 2.39 3.48
CA ALA A 37 6.88 2.65 2.38
C ALA A 37 6.59 4.00 1.69
N LEU A 38 5.32 4.32 1.43
CA LEU A 38 4.92 5.62 0.88
C LEU A 38 5.31 6.78 1.81
N ALA A 39 5.04 6.65 3.11
CA ALA A 39 5.43 7.65 4.10
C ALA A 39 6.96 7.77 4.20
N SER A 40 7.71 6.66 4.13
CA SER A 40 9.18 6.65 4.11
C SER A 40 9.73 7.40 2.91
N LYS A 41 9.12 7.27 1.72
CA LYS A 41 9.53 8.05 0.54
C LYS A 41 9.38 9.54 0.78
N VAL A 42 8.23 9.97 1.26
CA VAL A 42 7.96 11.39 1.48
C VAL A 42 8.88 11.97 2.56
N MET A 43 9.20 11.20 3.60
CA MET A 43 10.04 11.63 4.74
C MET A 43 11.55 11.45 4.49
N GLU A 44 11.97 11.01 3.32
CA GLU A 44 13.38 10.77 2.98
C GLU A 44 14.24 12.02 3.26
N GLY A 45 15.32 11.83 4.04
CA GLY A 45 16.22 12.92 4.45
C GLY A 45 15.70 13.84 5.57
N VAL A 46 14.45 13.65 6.04
CA VAL A 46 13.85 14.44 7.14
C VAL A 46 13.61 13.58 8.38
N GLY A 47 13.05 12.39 8.22
CA GLY A 47 12.70 11.49 9.33
C GLY A 47 12.27 10.13 8.83
N ALA A 48 11.65 9.33 9.71
CA ALA A 48 11.14 8.01 9.37
C ALA A 48 9.81 7.72 10.08
N PRO A 49 8.85 7.07 9.42
CA PRO A 49 7.61 6.65 10.04
C PRO A 49 7.79 5.39 10.90
N VAL A 50 6.87 5.15 11.83
CA VAL A 50 6.74 3.92 12.60
C VAL A 50 5.57 3.10 12.06
N ARG A 51 5.81 1.83 11.74
CA ARG A 51 4.78 0.90 11.31
C ARG A 51 4.20 0.13 12.49
N LEU A 52 2.87 0.06 12.59
CA LEU A 52 2.20 -0.68 13.66
C LEU A 52 2.11 -2.18 13.37
N LEU A 53 1.71 -2.54 12.16
CA LEU A 53 1.49 -3.95 11.81
C LEU A 53 2.83 -4.70 11.68
N LEU A 54 2.96 -5.80 12.42
CA LEU A 54 4.17 -6.63 12.43
C LEU A 54 4.17 -7.65 11.28
N PRO A 55 5.37 -8.16 10.89
CA PRO A 55 5.50 -9.19 9.87
C PRO A 55 4.62 -10.42 10.16
N GLY A 56 3.93 -10.91 9.13
CA GLY A 56 3.07 -12.08 9.20
C GLY A 56 1.68 -11.84 9.79
N ALA A 57 1.37 -10.63 10.26
CA ALA A 57 0.05 -10.30 10.80
C ALA A 57 -0.93 -9.89 9.69
N SER A 58 -2.23 -10.22 9.87
CA SER A 58 -3.31 -9.72 9.02
C SER A 58 -3.79 -8.34 9.49
N PRO A 59 -3.98 -7.37 8.59
CA PRO A 59 -4.50 -6.05 8.95
C PRO A 59 -5.96 -6.07 9.40
N HIS A 60 -6.76 -7.02 8.94
CA HIS A 60 -8.20 -7.10 9.23
C HIS A 60 -8.51 -7.47 10.68
N GLY A 61 -7.60 -8.21 11.35
CA GLY A 61 -7.79 -8.66 12.73
C GLY A 61 -6.47 -8.68 13.50
N TYR A 62 -6.08 -7.55 14.08
CA TYR A 62 -4.84 -7.40 14.80
C TYR A 62 -5.06 -6.89 16.24
N HIS A 63 -4.21 -7.37 17.15
CA HIS A 63 -4.17 -6.88 18.53
C HIS A 63 -2.84 -6.17 18.77
N MET A 64 -2.91 -4.86 18.98
CA MET A 64 -1.72 -4.05 19.25
C MET A 64 -0.97 -4.48 20.50
N ARG A 65 0.34 -4.48 20.40
CA ARG A 65 1.25 -4.60 21.56
C ARG A 65 1.34 -3.27 22.32
N PRO A 66 1.78 -3.29 23.58
CA PRO A 66 1.96 -2.07 24.37
C PRO A 66 2.88 -1.03 23.69
N SER A 67 3.95 -1.46 23.02
CA SER A 67 4.87 -0.58 22.27
C SER A 67 4.20 0.13 21.10
N GLU A 68 3.31 -0.56 20.38
CA GLU A 68 2.56 0.00 19.27
C GLU A 68 1.49 0.99 19.74
N ALA A 69 0.84 0.64 20.87
CA ALA A 69 -0.09 1.55 21.54
C ALA A 69 0.60 2.82 22.04
N ALA A 70 1.83 2.71 22.58
CA ALA A 70 2.64 3.85 22.99
C ALA A 70 3.04 4.71 21.78
N ALA A 71 3.47 4.11 20.67
CA ALA A 71 3.79 4.83 19.44
C ALA A 71 2.58 5.60 18.90
N LEU A 72 1.39 4.99 18.88
CA LEU A 72 0.15 5.63 18.46
C LEU A 72 -0.23 6.79 19.40
N ALA A 73 -0.05 6.62 20.72
CA ALA A 73 -0.37 7.64 21.72
C ALA A 73 0.54 8.89 21.60
N ASP A 74 1.77 8.70 21.10
CA ASP A 74 2.79 9.75 20.96
C ASP A 74 2.88 10.34 19.54
N ALA A 75 2.04 9.87 18.61
CA ALA A 75 2.06 10.28 17.22
C ALA A 75 1.51 11.70 17.00
N ASP A 76 2.15 12.47 16.11
CA ASP A 76 1.62 13.73 15.60
C ASP A 76 0.59 13.48 14.50
N ILE A 77 0.81 12.42 13.69
CA ILE A 77 -0.08 12.01 12.62
C ILE A 77 -0.12 10.49 12.44
N LEU A 78 -1.33 9.97 12.23
CA LEU A 78 -1.58 8.62 11.74
C LEU A 78 -1.89 8.66 10.25
N ILE A 79 -1.12 7.95 9.43
CA ILE A 79 -1.35 7.75 8.00
C ILE A 79 -1.71 6.27 7.80
N TRP A 80 -2.91 6.00 7.27
CA TRP A 80 -3.45 4.64 7.23
C TRP A 80 -4.48 4.49 6.11
N ILE A 81 -4.76 3.26 5.71
CA ILE A 81 -5.76 2.99 4.67
C ILE A 81 -7.14 3.51 5.09
N GLY A 82 -7.61 3.09 6.25
CA GLY A 82 -8.91 3.49 6.76
C GLY A 82 -9.56 2.43 7.65
N PRO A 83 -10.73 2.75 8.24
CA PRO A 83 -11.47 1.83 9.09
C PRO A 83 -11.96 0.58 8.35
N GLU A 84 -12.05 0.63 7.02
CA GLU A 84 -12.42 -0.49 6.17
C GLU A 84 -11.38 -1.62 6.23
N LEU A 85 -10.08 -1.27 6.33
CA LEU A 85 -9.00 -2.24 6.48
C LEU A 85 -8.73 -2.58 7.94
N THR A 86 -8.61 -1.55 8.80
CA THR A 86 -8.15 -1.68 10.18
C THR A 86 -9.16 -1.08 11.19
N PRO A 87 -10.37 -1.67 11.33
CA PRO A 87 -11.41 -1.15 12.23
C PRO A 87 -10.98 -1.15 13.71
N TRP A 88 -10.04 -2.02 14.09
CA TRP A 88 -9.43 -2.02 15.42
C TRP A 88 -8.60 -0.76 15.67
N LEU A 89 -7.88 -0.26 14.64
CA LEU A 89 -7.05 0.93 14.74
C LEU A 89 -7.89 2.20 14.88
N ASP A 90 -9.04 2.27 14.20
CA ASP A 90 -9.98 3.38 14.38
C ASP A 90 -10.48 3.51 15.83
N ARG A 91 -10.78 2.39 16.48
CA ARG A 91 -11.15 2.38 17.90
C ARG A 91 -9.99 2.78 18.79
N ALA A 92 -8.78 2.30 18.48
CA ALA A 92 -7.58 2.58 19.29
C ALA A 92 -7.17 4.05 19.23
N ARG A 93 -7.07 4.66 18.02
CA ARG A 93 -6.68 6.06 17.85
C ARG A 93 -7.61 7.01 18.59
N ARG A 94 -8.93 6.77 18.56
CA ARG A 94 -9.90 7.60 19.29
C ARG A 94 -9.73 7.56 20.79
N LYS A 95 -9.23 6.44 21.33
CA LYS A 95 -9.01 6.28 22.77
C LYS A 95 -7.63 6.78 23.23
N LEU A 96 -6.58 6.52 22.44
CA LEU A 96 -5.20 6.76 22.82
C LEU A 96 -4.72 8.14 22.41
N ASN A 97 -5.13 8.63 21.24
CA ASN A 97 -4.67 9.90 20.70
C ASN A 97 -5.71 10.56 19.77
N ALA A 98 -6.80 11.05 20.35
CA ALA A 98 -7.84 11.75 19.58
C ALA A 98 -7.39 13.10 19.00
N LYS A 99 -6.22 13.63 19.41
CA LYS A 99 -5.69 14.93 18.98
C LYS A 99 -4.74 14.79 17.79
N ALA A 100 -4.13 13.61 17.58
CA ALA A 100 -3.28 13.37 16.41
C ALA A 100 -4.06 13.62 15.11
N GLN A 101 -3.39 14.20 14.13
CA GLN A 101 -3.95 14.26 12.79
C GLN A 101 -4.14 12.83 12.24
N SER A 102 -5.13 12.64 11.38
CA SER A 102 -5.42 11.34 10.78
C SER A 102 -5.64 11.51 9.28
N LEU A 103 -4.72 10.99 8.48
CA LEU A 103 -4.85 10.91 7.04
C LEU A 103 -5.34 9.51 6.65
N THR A 104 -6.62 9.42 6.31
CA THR A 104 -7.25 8.20 5.78
C THR A 104 -7.07 8.16 4.27
N LEU A 105 -6.29 7.24 3.75
CA LEU A 105 -5.87 7.20 2.35
C LEU A 105 -7.02 6.86 1.40
N LEU A 106 -7.94 5.97 1.80
CA LEU A 106 -9.17 5.72 1.03
C LEU A 106 -10.07 6.95 0.90
N GLY A 107 -9.95 7.91 1.83
CA GLY A 107 -10.68 9.17 1.80
C GLY A 107 -10.01 10.28 0.97
N VAL A 108 -8.81 10.08 0.46
CA VAL A 108 -8.10 11.10 -0.35
C VAL A 108 -8.88 11.33 -1.65
N PRO A 109 -9.21 12.58 -2.00
CA PRO A 109 -9.95 12.89 -3.22
C PRO A 109 -9.29 12.33 -4.47
N GLY A 110 -10.08 11.67 -5.30
CA GLY A 110 -9.62 11.02 -6.53
C GLY A 110 -8.93 9.67 -6.35
N THR A 111 -8.90 9.09 -5.14
CA THR A 111 -8.55 7.68 -4.95
C THR A 111 -9.53 6.82 -5.74
N VAL A 112 -9.01 5.93 -6.58
CA VAL A 112 -9.80 4.89 -7.23
C VAL A 112 -10.30 3.95 -6.14
N ARG A 113 -11.61 3.69 -6.11
CA ARG A 113 -12.27 2.84 -5.11
C ARG A 113 -13.13 1.82 -5.80
N HIS A 114 -13.10 0.59 -5.33
CA HIS A 114 -13.95 -0.50 -5.77
C HIS A 114 -14.87 -0.96 -4.64
N GLU A 115 -16.00 -1.52 -5.00
CA GLU A 115 -16.86 -2.24 -4.06
C GLU A 115 -16.30 -3.64 -3.83
N ALA A 116 -16.44 -4.16 -2.61
CA ALA A 116 -16.07 -5.52 -2.29
C ALA A 116 -16.94 -6.53 -3.05
N ARG A 117 -16.31 -7.56 -3.62
CA ARG A 117 -17.01 -8.63 -4.35
C ARG A 117 -17.53 -9.69 -3.38
N GLU A 118 -18.67 -10.27 -3.69
CA GLU A 118 -19.31 -11.31 -2.83
C GLU A 118 -19.32 -12.71 -3.49
N GLU A 119 -19.25 -12.78 -4.81
CA GLU A 119 -19.34 -14.02 -5.57
C GLU A 119 -18.09 -14.91 -5.40
N ALA A 120 -18.26 -16.19 -5.60
CA ALA A 120 -17.16 -17.15 -5.59
C ALA A 120 -16.37 -17.11 -6.90
N VAL A 121 -17.07 -16.93 -8.02
CA VAL A 121 -16.52 -16.75 -9.37
C VAL A 121 -16.97 -15.36 -9.82
N PHE A 122 -16.02 -14.53 -10.16
CA PHE A 122 -16.27 -13.16 -10.55
C PHE A 122 -16.83 -13.10 -11.97
N ALA A 123 -17.79 -12.24 -12.22
CA ALA A 123 -18.26 -11.95 -13.57
C ALA A 123 -17.11 -11.31 -14.36
N ALA A 124 -16.93 -11.71 -15.63
CA ALA A 124 -16.04 -10.99 -16.53
C ALA A 124 -16.52 -9.53 -16.60
N HIS A 125 -15.64 -8.58 -16.29
CA HIS A 125 -15.97 -7.16 -16.42
C HIS A 125 -16.34 -6.89 -17.88
N ALA A 126 -17.61 -6.60 -18.16
CA ALA A 126 -18.03 -6.01 -19.42
C ALA A 126 -17.40 -4.59 -19.44
N ALA A 127 -16.54 -4.37 -20.41
CA ALA A 127 -15.82 -3.11 -20.58
C ALA A 127 -16.76 -2.02 -21.11
N ASP A 128 -17.83 -1.70 -20.46
CA ASP A 128 -18.69 -0.53 -20.72
C ASP A 128 -19.93 -0.58 -19.81
N SER A 129 -19.79 -0.12 -18.57
CA SER A 129 -20.94 0.41 -17.85
C SER A 129 -20.48 1.56 -16.95
N HIS A 130 -20.39 2.76 -17.56
CA HIS A 130 -20.42 4.02 -16.83
C HIS A 130 -21.86 4.30 -16.38
N ASP A 131 -22.45 3.45 -15.58
CA ASP A 131 -23.70 3.74 -14.92
C ASP A 131 -23.36 4.14 -13.47
N HIS A 132 -23.45 5.44 -13.20
CA HIS A 132 -23.24 6.05 -11.88
C HIS A 132 -24.48 5.81 -10.99
N ASP A 133 -24.89 4.57 -10.82
CA ASP A 133 -25.82 4.23 -9.76
C ASP A 133 -25.02 4.06 -8.46
N HIS A 134 -25.38 4.87 -7.46
CA HIS A 134 -24.77 4.88 -6.13
C HIS A 134 -25.09 3.57 -5.39
N HIS A 135 -24.32 2.53 -5.69
CA HIS A 135 -24.33 1.31 -4.90
C HIS A 135 -23.63 1.59 -3.57
N HIS A 136 -24.30 1.30 -2.48
CA HIS A 136 -23.82 1.50 -1.10
C HIS A 136 -23.21 0.21 -0.50
N GLY A 137 -22.49 -0.57 -1.29
CA GLY A 137 -21.75 -1.74 -0.82
C GLY A 137 -20.52 -1.37 0.02
N PRO A 138 -19.97 -2.30 0.83
CA PRO A 138 -18.72 -2.06 1.53
C PRO A 138 -17.59 -1.87 0.53
N VAL A 139 -16.70 -0.90 0.81
CA VAL A 139 -15.54 -0.61 -0.05
C VAL A 139 -14.48 -1.70 0.14
N ASP A 140 -13.91 -2.19 -0.96
CA ASP A 140 -12.71 -3.02 -0.94
C ASP A 140 -11.53 -2.17 -0.44
N PRO A 141 -10.89 -2.53 0.70
CA PRO A 141 -9.84 -1.71 1.29
C PRO A 141 -8.46 -1.86 0.63
N HIS A 142 -8.25 -2.81 -0.29
CA HIS A 142 -6.93 -3.16 -0.83
C HIS A 142 -6.40 -2.18 -1.90
N ALA A 143 -6.78 -0.93 -1.79
CA ALA A 143 -6.52 0.13 -2.78
C ALA A 143 -5.02 0.47 -2.97
N TRP A 144 -4.14 0.04 -2.06
CA TRP A 144 -2.68 0.21 -2.22
C TRP A 144 -2.09 -0.63 -3.34
N LEU A 145 -2.81 -1.64 -3.85
CA LEU A 145 -2.35 -2.47 -4.96
C LEU A 145 -2.53 -1.81 -6.33
N ASP A 146 -3.12 -0.62 -6.38
CA ASP A 146 -3.09 0.24 -7.56
C ASP A 146 -1.96 1.28 -7.46
N PRO A 147 -0.92 1.25 -8.31
CA PRO A 147 0.16 2.24 -8.32
C PRO A 147 -0.33 3.68 -8.58
N VAL A 148 -1.50 3.87 -9.20
CA VAL A 148 -2.10 5.21 -9.40
C VAL A 148 -2.60 5.78 -8.07
N ASN A 149 -3.20 4.94 -7.20
CA ASN A 149 -3.54 5.34 -5.85
C ASN A 149 -2.28 5.66 -5.04
N GLY A 150 -1.26 4.79 -5.11
CA GLY A 150 0.03 5.03 -4.45
C GLY A 150 0.66 6.36 -4.83
N ALA A 151 0.70 6.68 -6.12
CA ALA A 151 1.20 7.95 -6.63
C ALA A 151 0.40 9.14 -6.07
N ARG A 152 -0.92 9.07 -6.10
CA ARG A 152 -1.82 10.10 -5.54
C ARG A 152 -1.61 10.30 -4.04
N TRP A 153 -1.42 9.21 -3.31
CA TRP A 153 -1.21 9.26 -1.86
C TRP A 153 0.13 9.85 -1.46
N LEU A 154 1.18 9.72 -2.27
CA LEU A 154 2.46 10.43 -2.04
C LEU A 154 2.24 11.94 -1.94
N GLY A 155 1.48 12.54 -2.87
CA GLY A 155 1.15 13.97 -2.83
C GLY A 155 0.30 14.35 -1.60
N ALA A 156 -0.69 13.53 -1.24
CA ALA A 156 -1.52 13.77 -0.05
C ALA A 156 -0.73 13.67 1.25
N ILE A 157 0.20 12.72 1.35
CA ILE A 157 1.10 12.56 2.49
C ILE A 157 2.02 13.78 2.60
N ALA A 158 2.62 14.23 1.48
CA ALA A 158 3.49 15.40 1.47
C ALA A 158 2.74 16.67 1.90
N GLN A 159 1.50 16.85 1.45
CA GLN A 159 0.66 17.97 1.87
C GLN A 159 0.35 17.92 3.38
N ALA A 160 -0.01 16.75 3.91
CA ALA A 160 -0.32 16.58 5.33
C ALA A 160 0.91 16.83 6.21
N LEU A 161 2.08 16.31 5.81
CA LEU A 161 3.34 16.53 6.54
C LEU A 161 3.79 17.97 6.44
N GLY A 162 3.71 18.61 5.28
CA GLY A 162 4.05 20.01 5.10
C GLY A 162 3.17 20.98 5.91
N TYR A 163 1.94 20.58 6.23
CA TYR A 163 1.05 21.34 7.11
C TYR A 163 1.53 21.33 8.58
N ILE A 164 1.99 20.18 9.09
CA ILE A 164 2.46 20.05 10.49
C ILE A 164 3.93 20.41 10.65
N ASP A 165 4.71 20.36 9.58
CA ASP A 165 6.14 20.68 9.53
C ASP A 165 6.45 21.56 8.30
N PRO A 166 6.06 22.86 8.34
CA PRO A 166 6.24 23.77 7.21
C PRO A 166 7.70 24.00 6.81
N ALA A 167 8.65 23.81 7.73
CA ALA A 167 10.08 23.96 7.46
C ALA A 167 10.57 22.92 6.44
N ASN A 168 10.00 21.74 6.42
CA ASN A 168 10.33 20.64 5.53
C ASN A 168 9.30 20.41 4.39
N ALA A 169 8.34 21.30 4.19
CA ALA A 169 7.32 21.19 3.14
C ALA A 169 7.92 21.02 1.74
N GLY A 170 9.02 21.74 1.43
CA GLY A 170 9.74 21.63 0.15
C GLY A 170 10.33 20.24 -0.09
N PRO A 171 11.17 19.71 0.82
CA PRO A 171 11.64 18.33 0.78
C PRO A 171 10.53 17.30 0.62
N TYR A 172 9.45 17.36 1.41
CA TYR A 172 8.31 16.42 1.29
C TYR A 172 7.69 16.46 -0.11
N ALA A 173 7.45 17.63 -0.66
CA ALA A 173 6.89 17.77 -2.00
C ALA A 173 7.83 17.21 -3.09
N ALA A 174 9.14 17.48 -2.99
CA ALA A 174 10.13 16.97 -3.94
C ALA A 174 10.22 15.44 -3.90
N ASN A 175 10.25 14.85 -2.70
CA ASN A 175 10.28 13.40 -2.50
C ASN A 175 9.02 12.71 -3.04
N ALA A 176 7.84 13.30 -2.80
CA ALA A 176 6.58 12.81 -3.35
C ALA A 176 6.60 12.80 -4.88
N ALA A 177 7.01 13.92 -5.51
CA ALA A 177 7.09 14.03 -6.96
C ALA A 177 8.06 13.00 -7.58
N ALA A 178 9.20 12.73 -6.91
CA ALA A 178 10.13 11.70 -7.35
C ALA A 178 9.49 10.31 -7.27
N GLY A 179 8.82 9.97 -6.16
CA GLY A 179 8.11 8.69 -6.01
C GLY A 179 6.95 8.53 -7.02
N GLU A 180 6.19 9.58 -7.30
CA GLU A 180 5.14 9.57 -8.32
C GLU A 180 5.71 9.25 -9.72
N ALA A 181 6.87 9.81 -10.06
CA ALA A 181 7.56 9.52 -11.32
C ALA A 181 8.02 8.06 -11.40
N GLU A 182 8.59 7.52 -10.32
CA GLU A 182 8.99 6.11 -10.24
C GLU A 182 7.79 5.17 -10.42
N LEU A 183 6.66 5.43 -9.74
CA LEU A 183 5.46 4.59 -9.83
C LEU A 183 4.82 4.65 -11.22
N ARG A 184 4.91 5.78 -11.92
CA ARG A 184 4.43 5.87 -13.31
C ARG A 184 5.24 4.97 -14.23
N VAL A 185 6.57 4.95 -14.11
CA VAL A 185 7.45 4.06 -14.87
C VAL A 185 7.16 2.60 -14.55
N LEU A 186 7.03 2.26 -13.28
CA LEU A 186 6.68 0.92 -12.83
C LEU A 186 5.35 0.44 -13.42
N LYS A 187 4.32 1.30 -13.40
CA LYS A 187 3.00 0.96 -13.97
C LYS A 187 3.09 0.58 -15.45
N GLU A 188 3.85 1.34 -16.24
CA GLU A 188 4.02 1.02 -17.66
C GLU A 188 4.81 -0.29 -17.86
N ALA A 189 5.85 -0.53 -17.06
CA ALA A 189 6.62 -1.78 -17.11
C ALA A 189 5.73 -2.99 -16.77
N LEU A 190 4.96 -2.94 -15.71
CA LEU A 190 4.02 -4.00 -15.32
C LEU A 190 2.94 -4.23 -16.36
N ASN A 191 2.43 -3.15 -16.97
CA ASN A 191 1.44 -3.26 -18.05
C ASN A 191 1.98 -4.02 -19.27
N ALA A 192 3.24 -3.82 -19.62
CA ALA A 192 3.91 -4.56 -20.68
C ALA A 192 4.21 -6.01 -20.27
N GLU A 193 4.71 -6.23 -19.04
CA GLU A 193 5.05 -7.56 -18.51
C GLU A 193 3.85 -8.49 -18.45
N LEU A 194 2.69 -7.99 -18.05
CA LEU A 194 1.46 -8.77 -17.87
C LEU A 194 0.65 -8.97 -19.16
N ALA A 195 0.94 -8.22 -20.23
CA ALA A 195 0.17 -8.28 -21.47
C ALA A 195 0.03 -9.72 -22.04
N PRO A 196 1.07 -10.59 -22.04
CA PRO A 196 0.95 -11.94 -22.59
C PRO A 196 0.00 -12.86 -21.81
N VAL A 197 -0.23 -12.59 -20.52
CA VAL A 197 -0.99 -13.49 -19.62
C VAL A 197 -2.37 -12.97 -19.21
N ARG A 198 -2.82 -11.83 -19.73
CA ARG A 198 -4.10 -11.19 -19.35
C ARG A 198 -5.34 -12.06 -19.45
N ASN A 199 -5.35 -12.97 -20.40
CA ASN A 199 -6.50 -13.84 -20.66
C ASN A 199 -6.37 -15.22 -19.99
N GLN A 200 -5.37 -15.42 -19.14
CA GLN A 200 -5.16 -16.70 -18.48
C GLN A 200 -5.97 -16.70 -17.15
N PRO A 201 -6.94 -17.61 -17.00
CA PRO A 201 -7.75 -17.67 -15.79
C PRO A 201 -6.94 -18.22 -14.61
N TYR A 202 -7.12 -17.60 -13.45
CA TYR A 202 -6.49 -18.00 -12.18
C TYR A 202 -7.41 -17.71 -11.00
N VAL A 203 -7.07 -18.29 -9.85
CA VAL A 203 -7.81 -18.12 -8.60
C VAL A 203 -6.87 -17.58 -7.52
N VAL A 204 -7.34 -16.65 -6.70
CA VAL A 204 -6.61 -16.10 -5.56
C VAL A 204 -7.12 -16.70 -4.24
N LEU A 205 -6.30 -16.66 -3.18
CA LEU A 205 -6.69 -17.17 -1.86
C LEU A 205 -7.79 -16.31 -1.24
N HIS A 206 -7.56 -14.98 -1.15
CA HIS A 206 -8.60 -14.05 -0.71
C HIS A 206 -8.79 -12.93 -1.75
N ASP A 207 -9.95 -12.26 -1.68
CA ASP A 207 -10.30 -11.19 -2.60
C ASP A 207 -9.62 -9.88 -2.20
N GLY A 208 -8.31 -9.80 -2.41
CA GLY A 208 -7.50 -8.64 -2.05
C GLY A 208 -6.77 -8.00 -3.24
N PHE A 209 -6.97 -8.50 -4.46
CA PHE A 209 -6.17 -8.10 -5.62
C PHE A 209 -6.95 -7.30 -6.67
N GLN A 210 -8.24 -6.98 -6.43
CA GLN A 210 -9.14 -6.36 -7.39
C GLN A 210 -8.56 -5.07 -8.02
N TYR A 211 -7.91 -4.23 -7.22
CA TYR A 211 -7.29 -2.99 -7.72
C TYR A 211 -6.12 -3.25 -8.67
N PHE A 212 -5.30 -4.26 -8.41
CA PHE A 212 -4.23 -4.68 -9.30
C PHE A 212 -4.77 -5.33 -10.57
N GLU A 213 -5.76 -6.22 -10.40
CA GLU A 213 -6.46 -6.89 -11.50
C GLU A 213 -7.03 -5.89 -12.52
N ASP A 214 -7.73 -4.89 -12.01
CA ASP A 214 -8.38 -3.84 -12.82
C ASP A 214 -7.34 -2.95 -13.51
N ARG A 215 -6.33 -2.50 -12.74
CA ARG A 215 -5.27 -1.64 -13.26
C ARG A 215 -4.53 -2.26 -14.44
N PHE A 216 -4.24 -3.55 -14.37
CA PHE A 216 -3.45 -4.26 -15.37
C PHE A 216 -4.29 -5.14 -16.29
N ARG A 217 -5.63 -5.11 -16.16
CA ARG A 217 -6.57 -5.92 -16.97
C ARG A 217 -6.25 -7.40 -16.94
N ILE A 218 -6.02 -7.91 -15.72
CA ILE A 218 -5.71 -9.31 -15.47
C ILE A 218 -6.67 -9.86 -14.39
N PRO A 219 -7.97 -10.01 -14.69
CA PRO A 219 -8.97 -10.36 -13.71
C PRO A 219 -8.79 -11.80 -13.21
N ALA A 220 -8.87 -12.00 -11.90
CA ALA A 220 -8.99 -13.33 -11.33
C ALA A 220 -10.35 -13.96 -11.70
N LEU A 221 -10.37 -15.29 -11.87
CA LEU A 221 -11.60 -16.05 -12.02
C LEU A 221 -12.47 -15.98 -10.76
N GLY A 222 -11.84 -15.90 -9.59
CA GLY A 222 -12.51 -15.87 -8.30
C GLY A 222 -11.55 -15.98 -7.14
N ALA A 223 -12.09 -15.90 -5.92
CA ALA A 223 -11.35 -16.02 -4.68
C ALA A 223 -11.87 -17.15 -3.80
N ILE A 224 -10.97 -17.87 -3.13
CA ILE A 224 -11.30 -18.95 -2.20
C ILE A 224 -12.04 -18.37 -0.98
N ARG A 225 -11.57 -17.23 -0.48
CA ARG A 225 -12.15 -16.47 0.64
C ARG A 225 -12.54 -15.06 0.17
N LEU A 226 -13.54 -14.48 0.81
CA LEU A 226 -13.88 -13.06 0.61
C LEU A 226 -13.07 -12.14 1.52
N SER A 227 -12.67 -12.65 2.68
CA SER A 227 -11.86 -11.91 3.66
C SER A 227 -11.00 -12.88 4.48
N ASP A 228 -10.05 -12.33 5.21
CA ASP A 228 -9.14 -13.09 6.06
C ASP A 228 -9.84 -13.78 7.25
N GLY A 229 -10.95 -13.23 7.70
CA GLY A 229 -11.63 -13.65 8.92
C GLY A 229 -12.57 -14.85 8.79
N ALA A 230 -12.95 -15.26 7.56
CA ALA A 230 -13.96 -16.29 7.34
C ALA A 230 -13.44 -17.49 6.56
N ALA A 231 -13.72 -18.71 7.06
CA ALA A 231 -13.48 -19.91 6.29
C ALA A 231 -14.44 -19.99 5.10
N PRO A 232 -13.99 -20.50 3.93
CA PRO A 232 -14.86 -20.63 2.77
C PRO A 232 -15.95 -21.69 3.03
N SER A 233 -17.18 -21.40 2.62
CA SER A 233 -18.26 -22.38 2.72
C SER A 233 -18.06 -23.53 1.72
N PRO A 234 -18.60 -24.75 2.02
CA PRO A 234 -18.57 -25.87 1.08
C PRO A 234 -19.18 -25.54 -0.29
N ARG A 235 -20.24 -24.73 -0.30
CA ARG A 235 -20.89 -24.24 -1.53
C ARG A 235 -19.93 -23.40 -2.37
N ARG A 236 -19.19 -22.47 -1.74
CA ARG A 236 -18.20 -21.63 -2.42
C ARG A 236 -17.11 -22.47 -3.05
N LEU A 237 -16.54 -23.41 -2.31
CA LEU A 237 -15.51 -24.34 -2.81
C LEU A 237 -16.01 -25.20 -3.99
N ALA A 238 -17.24 -25.71 -3.92
CA ALA A 238 -17.84 -26.45 -5.02
C ALA A 238 -18.05 -25.59 -6.28
N THR A 239 -18.45 -24.34 -6.12
CA THR A 239 -18.62 -23.39 -7.23
C THR A 239 -17.27 -23.06 -7.86
N LEU A 240 -16.23 -22.77 -7.06
CA LEU A 240 -14.87 -22.56 -7.56
C LEU A 240 -14.33 -23.75 -8.32
N ARG A 241 -14.48 -24.99 -7.80
CA ARG A 241 -14.04 -26.20 -8.52
C ARG A 241 -14.69 -26.33 -9.90
N ARG A 242 -15.98 -26.03 -10.02
CA ARG A 242 -16.67 -26.02 -11.32
C ARG A 242 -16.12 -24.93 -12.22
N GLY A 243 -15.90 -23.73 -11.70
CA GLY A 243 -15.33 -22.61 -12.45
C GLY A 243 -13.92 -22.91 -12.96
N ILE A 244 -13.03 -23.43 -12.11
CA ILE A 244 -11.67 -23.85 -12.46
C ILE A 244 -11.70 -24.85 -13.62
N LYS A 245 -12.54 -25.89 -13.51
CA LYS A 245 -12.67 -26.92 -14.56
C LYS A 245 -13.23 -26.34 -15.87
N ALA A 246 -14.20 -25.45 -15.78
CA ALA A 246 -14.86 -24.88 -16.96
C ALA A 246 -13.98 -23.87 -17.70
N SER A 247 -13.18 -23.07 -16.96
CA SER A 247 -12.31 -22.02 -17.52
C SER A 247 -10.95 -22.53 -17.97
N GLY A 248 -10.52 -23.71 -17.51
CA GLY A 248 -9.16 -24.19 -17.69
C GLY A 248 -8.14 -23.39 -16.90
N ALA A 249 -8.52 -22.90 -15.69
CA ALA A 249 -7.62 -22.11 -14.84
C ALA A 249 -6.31 -22.86 -14.58
N ARG A 250 -5.19 -22.17 -14.81
CA ARG A 250 -3.84 -22.73 -14.76
C ARG A 250 -3.17 -22.58 -13.41
N CYS A 251 -3.60 -21.58 -12.63
CA CYS A 251 -2.98 -21.25 -11.36
C CYS A 251 -3.99 -21.02 -10.25
N ILE A 252 -3.61 -21.45 -9.04
CA ILE A 252 -4.24 -21.06 -7.78
C ILE A 252 -3.15 -20.40 -6.93
N PHE A 253 -3.36 -19.15 -6.55
CA PHE A 253 -2.40 -18.42 -5.72
C PHE A 253 -2.75 -18.56 -4.23
N ARG A 254 -1.73 -18.83 -3.43
CA ARG A 254 -1.76 -18.79 -1.98
C ARG A 254 -1.07 -17.53 -1.46
N GLU A 255 -1.23 -17.23 -0.19
CA GLU A 255 -0.55 -16.15 0.49
C GLU A 255 0.35 -16.70 1.60
N PRO A 256 1.52 -16.08 1.89
CA PRO A 256 2.50 -16.61 2.84
C PRO A 256 1.95 -16.79 4.24
N GLN A 257 1.07 -15.89 4.69
CA GLN A 257 0.50 -15.87 6.05
C GLN A 257 -0.56 -16.94 6.31
N TYR A 258 -1.01 -17.67 5.27
CA TYR A 258 -2.05 -18.67 5.42
C TYR A 258 -1.58 -20.08 5.08
N ALA A 259 -2.19 -21.07 5.76
CA ALA A 259 -1.93 -22.48 5.46
C ALA A 259 -2.24 -22.83 4.00
N SER A 260 -1.31 -23.47 3.32
CA SER A 260 -1.38 -23.81 1.90
C SER A 260 -2.43 -24.89 1.56
N SER A 261 -3.00 -25.55 2.56
CA SER A 261 -3.91 -26.70 2.38
C SER A 261 -5.19 -26.38 1.60
N LEU A 262 -5.72 -25.17 1.72
CA LEU A 262 -6.94 -24.76 0.99
C LEU A 262 -6.68 -24.63 -0.52
N ALA A 263 -5.60 -23.99 -0.91
CA ALA A 263 -5.23 -23.87 -2.32
C ALA A 263 -4.90 -25.24 -2.92
N ALA A 264 -4.10 -26.05 -2.21
CA ALA A 264 -3.75 -27.42 -2.64
C ALA A 264 -4.98 -28.33 -2.79
N GLY A 265 -5.98 -28.18 -1.91
CA GLY A 265 -7.22 -28.97 -1.98
C GLY A 265 -8.15 -28.63 -3.15
N LEU A 266 -7.93 -27.47 -3.82
CA LEU A 266 -8.65 -27.07 -5.02
C LEU A 266 -7.85 -27.34 -6.30
N ALA A 267 -6.52 -27.41 -6.20
CA ALA A 267 -5.65 -27.71 -7.32
C ALA A 267 -5.84 -29.17 -7.79
N GLY A 268 -6.20 -29.33 -9.04
CA GLY A 268 -6.12 -30.63 -9.73
C GLY A 268 -4.69 -30.89 -10.21
N PRO A 269 -4.42 -32.03 -10.83
CA PRO A 269 -3.07 -32.39 -11.31
C PRO A 269 -2.50 -31.39 -12.35
N ASP A 270 -3.36 -30.68 -13.05
CA ASP A 270 -2.99 -29.75 -14.12
C ASP A 270 -2.97 -28.29 -13.67
N VAL A 271 -3.23 -28.00 -12.38
CA VAL A 271 -3.30 -26.64 -11.84
C VAL A 271 -2.10 -26.37 -10.96
N ARG A 272 -1.28 -25.42 -11.36
CA ARG A 272 -0.09 -24.98 -10.60
C ARG A 272 -0.50 -24.16 -9.37
N THR A 273 0.37 -24.11 -8.36
CA THR A 273 0.22 -23.21 -7.22
C THR A 273 1.30 -22.14 -7.24
N GLY A 274 0.89 -20.88 -7.17
CA GLY A 274 1.76 -19.72 -7.03
C GLY A 274 1.64 -19.06 -5.64
N VAL A 275 2.39 -17.98 -5.44
CA VAL A 275 2.34 -17.16 -4.22
C VAL A 275 2.06 -15.72 -4.62
N LEU A 276 1.06 -15.09 -4.02
CA LEU A 276 0.87 -13.64 -4.04
C LEU A 276 0.83 -13.14 -2.59
N ASP A 277 1.68 -12.18 -2.27
CA ASP A 277 1.70 -11.49 -0.98
C ASP A 277 1.23 -10.05 -1.18
N PRO A 278 0.04 -9.67 -0.71
CA PRO A 278 -0.46 -8.30 -0.87
C PRO A 278 0.22 -7.31 0.07
N LEU A 279 1.01 -7.77 1.04
CA LEU A 279 1.63 -6.94 2.07
C LEU A 279 3.16 -6.83 1.93
N GLY A 280 3.80 -7.78 1.20
CA GLY A 280 5.25 -7.76 0.97
C GLY A 280 6.06 -8.05 2.24
N TRP A 281 5.63 -9.04 3.04
CA TRP A 281 6.26 -9.33 4.34
C TRP A 281 7.75 -9.72 4.25
N ASP A 282 8.16 -10.32 3.15
CA ASP A 282 9.55 -10.75 2.92
C ASP A 282 10.41 -9.63 2.30
N LEU A 283 9.82 -8.45 2.03
CA LEU A 283 10.53 -7.31 1.47
C LEU A 283 11.13 -6.43 2.57
N GLU A 284 12.28 -5.83 2.26
CA GLU A 284 12.96 -4.89 3.15
C GLU A 284 12.11 -3.61 3.35
N ALA A 285 11.99 -3.17 4.61
CA ALA A 285 11.22 -1.98 4.95
C ALA A 285 11.87 -0.71 4.38
N GLY A 286 11.05 0.25 3.99
CA GLY A 286 11.45 1.51 3.39
C GLY A 286 10.75 1.74 2.05
N TRP A 287 11.16 2.76 1.30
CA TRP A 287 10.53 3.09 0.02
C TRP A 287 10.54 1.94 -0.98
N SER A 288 11.68 1.24 -1.09
CA SER A 288 11.87 0.14 -2.05
C SER A 288 10.81 -0.96 -1.92
N LEU A 289 10.21 -1.13 -0.73
CA LEU A 289 9.16 -2.13 -0.51
C LEU A 289 7.97 -1.93 -1.45
N TYR A 290 7.47 -0.72 -1.61
CA TYR A 290 6.22 -0.51 -2.35
C TYR A 290 6.34 -0.83 -3.86
N PRO A 291 7.32 -0.30 -4.60
CA PRO A 291 7.54 -0.71 -5.97
C PRO A 291 7.90 -2.19 -6.11
N ALA A 292 8.69 -2.76 -5.19
CA ALA A 292 9.06 -4.17 -5.20
C ALA A 292 7.86 -5.09 -4.96
N LEU A 293 6.93 -4.71 -4.08
CA LEU A 293 5.67 -5.42 -3.83
C LEU A 293 4.86 -5.57 -5.12
N LEU A 294 4.61 -4.47 -5.81
CA LEU A 294 3.84 -4.48 -7.05
C LEU A 294 4.54 -5.28 -8.16
N GLN A 295 5.88 -5.13 -8.26
CA GLN A 295 6.69 -5.89 -9.22
C GLN A 295 6.65 -7.39 -8.92
N GLN A 296 6.76 -7.79 -7.66
CA GLN A 296 6.72 -9.18 -7.24
C GLN A 296 5.37 -9.83 -7.54
N ILE A 297 4.25 -9.11 -7.32
CA ILE A 297 2.91 -9.58 -7.71
C ILE A 297 2.87 -9.83 -9.22
N GLY A 298 3.31 -8.87 -10.04
CA GLY A 298 3.33 -9.00 -11.49
C GLY A 298 4.17 -10.18 -11.96
N THR A 299 5.38 -10.30 -11.45
CA THR A 299 6.31 -11.38 -11.81
C THR A 299 5.76 -12.75 -11.41
N ASN A 300 5.18 -12.89 -10.20
CA ASN A 300 4.61 -14.16 -9.74
C ASN A 300 3.37 -14.56 -10.55
N LEU A 301 2.51 -13.58 -10.90
CA LEU A 301 1.40 -13.81 -11.83
C LEU A 301 1.90 -14.33 -13.16
N ARG A 302 2.83 -13.63 -13.78
CA ARG A 302 3.39 -14.02 -15.08
C ARG A 302 3.99 -15.41 -15.05
N GLN A 303 4.88 -15.72 -14.09
CA GLN A 303 5.56 -17.00 -13.97
C GLN A 303 4.60 -18.20 -13.81
N CYS A 304 3.50 -18.00 -13.10
CA CYS A 304 2.54 -19.08 -12.90
C CYS A 304 1.58 -19.22 -14.10
N LEU A 305 1.27 -18.16 -14.81
CA LEU A 305 0.29 -18.14 -15.90
C LEU A 305 0.90 -18.47 -17.28
N GLU A 306 2.19 -18.33 -17.47
CA GLU A 306 2.94 -18.82 -18.64
C GLU A 306 3.00 -20.35 -18.63
#